data_8ebead0088e9689c2c892d7d5c899fa6
#
_entry.id   8ebead0088e9689c2c892d7d5c899fa6
#
_cell.length_a   1.000
_cell.length_b   1.000
_cell.length_c   1.000
_cell.angle_alpha   90.00
_cell.angle_beta   90.00
_cell.angle_gamma   90.00
#
_symmetry.space_group_name_H-M   'P 1'
#
loop_
_entity.id
_entity.type
_entity.pdbx_description
1 polymer ?
#
loop_
_entity_poly.entity_id
_entity_poly.type
_entity_poly.pdbx_seq_one_letter_code
_entity_poly.pdbx_strand_id
1 'polypeptide(L)'
;MKNFKLFSLSPAMCVFLVACGGGGGGPSAPTDTTAPVITITGSASVNHEQGTTYTDEGATATDAVDGSVTVSTSGSVDDAAGTYTITYSATDSAGNAATATRTVIVADTIAPTITLNGAAAVTHEQGTTYVDEGATATDSVDTTVEVVVT
;
A
#
# COMPACT_ATOMS: atom_id res chain seq x y z
N MET A 1 21.61 -11.68 56.61
CA MET A 1 20.28 -12.13 56.98
C MET A 1 19.65 -12.74 55.75
N LYS A 2 19.45 -14.04 55.84
CA LYS A 2 18.66 -15.01 55.12
C LYS A 2 18.32 -14.77 53.64
N ASN A 3 19.10 -15.41 52.77
CA ASN A 3 18.79 -15.69 51.37
C ASN A 3 17.67 -16.72 51.29
N PHE A 4 16.60 -16.41 50.56
CA PHE A 4 15.56 -17.35 50.19
C PHE A 4 15.77 -17.78 48.72
N LYS A 5 16.27 -19.03 48.55
CA LYS A 5 16.35 -19.69 47.25
C LYS A 5 14.99 -20.26 46.89
N LEU A 6 14.38 -19.78 45.79
CA LEU A 6 13.23 -20.47 45.19
C LEU A 6 13.73 -21.65 44.38
N PHE A 7 13.29 -22.85 44.79
CA PHE A 7 13.46 -24.11 44.08
C PHE A 7 12.49 -24.18 42.91
N SER A 8 13.01 -24.30 41.71
CA SER A 8 12.27 -24.66 40.50
C SER A 8 11.87 -26.14 40.57
N LEU A 9 10.58 -26.40 40.67
CA LEU A 9 10.03 -27.75 40.54
C LEU A 9 9.84 -28.08 39.06
N SER A 10 10.65 -29.00 38.53
CA SER A 10 10.45 -29.63 37.23
C SER A 10 9.32 -30.68 37.35
N PRO A 11 8.29 -30.67 36.49
CA PRO A 11 7.33 -31.76 36.47
C PRO A 11 7.95 -32.94 35.71
N ALA A 12 7.95 -34.07 36.40
CA ALA A 12 8.41 -35.37 35.95
C ALA A 12 7.66 -35.80 34.68
N MET A 13 8.48 -36.26 33.73
CA MET A 13 8.09 -36.96 32.51
C MET A 13 7.48 -38.32 32.90
N CYS A 14 6.16 -38.43 32.79
CA CYS A 14 5.46 -39.71 32.91
C CYS A 14 5.39 -40.35 31.52
N VAL A 15 6.34 -41.28 31.26
CA VAL A 15 6.30 -42.16 30.10
C VAL A 15 5.26 -43.26 30.39
N PHE A 16 4.08 -43.15 29.79
CA PHE A 16 3.14 -44.25 29.66
C PHE A 16 3.33 -44.92 28.30
N LEU A 17 4.07 -46.04 28.30
CA LEU A 17 3.96 -47.03 27.22
C LEU A 17 2.63 -47.79 27.43
N VAL A 18 1.63 -47.50 26.58
CA VAL A 18 0.54 -48.44 26.37
C VAL A 18 0.62 -48.93 24.94
N ALA A 19 1.16 -50.10 24.75
CA ALA A 19 0.96 -50.89 23.55
C ALA A 19 -0.40 -51.57 23.66
N CYS A 20 -1.36 -51.15 22.84
CA CYS A 20 -2.49 -51.99 22.46
C CYS A 20 -2.96 -51.63 21.07
N GLY A 21 -2.86 -52.56 20.15
CA GLY A 21 -3.45 -52.44 18.81
C GLY A 21 -4.95 -52.45 18.91
N GLY A 22 -5.56 -51.55 18.11
CA GLY A 22 -7.00 -51.46 17.91
C GLY A 22 -7.29 -50.28 16.99
N GLY A 23 -7.66 -50.54 15.75
CA GLY A 23 -8.13 -49.52 14.81
C GLY A 23 -9.36 -48.84 15.38
N GLY A 24 -9.18 -47.61 15.78
CA GLY A 24 -10.24 -46.68 16.11
C GLY A 24 -9.90 -45.38 15.43
N GLY A 25 -10.56 -45.11 14.30
CA GLY A 25 -10.59 -43.77 13.72
C GLY A 25 -11.20 -42.85 14.76
N GLY A 26 -10.36 -42.12 15.51
CA GLY A 26 -10.84 -41.00 16.31
C GLY A 26 -11.54 -40.00 15.39
N PRO A 27 -12.47 -39.18 15.93
CA PRO A 27 -13.07 -38.13 15.12
C PRO A 27 -11.97 -37.28 14.52
N SER A 28 -11.93 -37.22 13.19
CA SER A 28 -11.07 -36.28 12.47
C SER A 28 -11.32 -34.88 13.02
N ALA A 29 -10.26 -34.16 13.35
CA ALA A 29 -10.41 -32.75 13.71
C ALA A 29 -11.21 -32.05 12.61
N PRO A 30 -12.09 -31.11 12.97
CA PRO A 30 -12.84 -30.37 11.97
C PRO A 30 -11.85 -29.71 11.02
N THR A 31 -12.08 -29.95 9.72
CA THR A 31 -11.26 -29.33 8.65
C THR A 31 -11.58 -27.84 8.64
N ASP A 32 -10.56 -26.99 8.64
CA ASP A 32 -10.72 -25.57 8.45
C ASP A 32 -11.22 -25.28 7.03
N THR A 33 -12.27 -24.49 6.91
CA THR A 33 -12.89 -24.09 5.64
C THR A 33 -13.04 -22.57 5.54
N THR A 34 -12.44 -21.83 6.46
CA THR A 34 -12.52 -20.36 6.53
C THR A 34 -11.30 -19.77 5.84
N ALA A 35 -11.52 -18.85 4.91
CA ALA A 35 -10.41 -18.15 4.26
C ALA A 35 -9.88 -17.01 5.14
N PRO A 36 -8.59 -16.67 5.02
CA PRO A 36 -7.99 -15.53 5.72
C PRO A 36 -8.70 -14.22 5.41
N VAL A 37 -8.73 -13.32 6.38
CA VAL A 37 -9.22 -11.95 6.20
C VAL A 37 -8.03 -11.05 5.88
N ILE A 38 -8.04 -10.45 4.69
CA ILE A 38 -7.03 -9.49 4.25
C ILE A 38 -7.45 -8.07 4.66
N THR A 39 -6.56 -7.36 5.33
CA THR A 39 -6.73 -5.95 5.70
C THR A 39 -5.68 -5.12 4.96
N ILE A 40 -6.14 -4.25 4.05
CA ILE A 40 -5.28 -3.32 3.31
C ILE A 40 -4.80 -2.24 4.27
N THR A 41 -3.48 -1.98 4.30
CA THR A 41 -2.90 -0.88 5.09
C THR A 41 -3.18 0.43 4.36
N GLY A 42 -3.82 1.39 5.04
CA GLY A 42 -4.24 2.64 4.41
C GLY A 42 -5.50 2.52 3.57
N SER A 43 -5.63 3.33 2.51
CA SER A 43 -6.83 3.39 1.66
C SER A 43 -6.82 2.31 0.57
N ALA A 44 -7.98 1.70 0.31
CA ALA A 44 -8.18 0.79 -0.83
C ALA A 44 -8.30 1.54 -2.18
N SER A 45 -8.48 2.86 -2.15
CA SER A 45 -8.43 3.72 -3.35
C SER A 45 -7.55 4.93 -3.05
N VAL A 46 -6.56 5.19 -3.91
CA VAL A 46 -5.54 6.23 -3.74
C VAL A 46 -5.46 7.05 -5.02
N ASN A 47 -5.45 8.39 -4.88
CA ASN A 47 -5.02 9.29 -5.94
C ASN A 47 -3.53 9.57 -5.78
N HIS A 48 -2.80 9.45 -6.85
CA HIS A 48 -1.35 9.62 -6.87
C HIS A 48 -0.95 10.61 -7.97
N GLU A 49 -0.01 11.50 -7.66
CA GLU A 49 0.47 12.51 -8.60
C GLU A 49 1.32 11.87 -9.69
N GLN A 50 1.02 12.22 -10.96
CA GLN A 50 1.76 11.76 -12.12
C GLN A 50 3.24 12.21 -12.06
N GLY A 51 4.15 11.39 -12.58
CA GLY A 51 5.58 11.69 -12.60
C GLY A 51 6.28 11.51 -11.25
N THR A 52 5.57 11.02 -10.22
CA THR A 52 6.16 10.69 -8.91
C THR A 52 6.15 9.19 -8.66
N THR A 53 7.07 8.70 -7.82
CA THR A 53 7.15 7.28 -7.50
C THR A 53 6.09 6.88 -6.48
N TYR A 54 5.23 5.93 -6.85
CA TYR A 54 4.26 5.32 -5.92
C TYR A 54 4.94 4.27 -5.04
N THR A 55 4.64 4.32 -3.74
CA THR A 55 5.04 3.28 -2.77
C THR A 55 3.81 2.66 -2.15
N ASP A 56 3.63 1.35 -2.33
CA ASP A 56 2.51 0.62 -1.74
C ASP A 56 2.71 0.37 -0.25
N GLU A 57 1.68 0.67 0.55
CA GLU A 57 1.69 0.44 2.01
C GLU A 57 1.43 -1.04 2.38
N GLY A 58 1.02 -1.85 1.41
CA GLY A 58 0.80 -3.28 1.58
C GLY A 58 -0.52 -3.64 2.27
N ALA A 59 -0.58 -4.89 2.73
CA ALA A 59 -1.72 -5.45 3.45
C ALA A 59 -1.25 -6.51 4.46
N THR A 60 -2.12 -6.83 5.41
CA THR A 60 -1.95 -7.93 6.36
C THR A 60 -3.09 -8.94 6.19
N ALA A 61 -2.85 -10.19 6.58
CA ALA A 61 -3.89 -11.21 6.60
C ALA A 61 -3.90 -11.98 7.93
N THR A 62 -5.11 -12.29 8.41
CA THR A 62 -5.31 -13.09 9.61
C THR A 62 -6.38 -14.14 9.37
N ASP A 63 -6.17 -15.29 9.93
CA ASP A 63 -7.10 -16.41 9.96
C ASP A 63 -7.42 -16.81 11.40
N ALA A 64 -8.61 -17.40 11.61
CA ALA A 64 -9.07 -17.79 12.96
C ALA A 64 -8.30 -18.99 13.51
N VAL A 65 -7.79 -19.89 12.64
CA VAL A 65 -7.08 -21.11 13.00
C VAL A 65 -5.58 -20.91 12.91
N ASP A 66 -5.10 -20.33 11.79
CA ASP A 66 -3.67 -20.17 11.50
C ASP A 66 -3.07 -18.89 12.11
N GLY A 67 -3.91 -17.94 12.54
CA GLY A 67 -3.43 -16.65 13.04
C GLY A 67 -2.96 -15.75 11.90
N SER A 68 -1.70 -15.31 11.92
CA SER A 68 -1.13 -14.45 10.86
C SER A 68 -0.77 -15.27 9.62
N VAL A 69 -1.29 -14.87 8.46
CA VAL A 69 -1.06 -15.51 7.16
C VAL A 69 -0.24 -14.58 6.26
N THR A 70 0.67 -15.15 5.50
CA THR A 70 1.51 -14.38 4.57
C THR A 70 0.68 -13.83 3.41
N VAL A 71 0.86 -12.53 3.10
CA VAL A 71 0.25 -11.88 1.95
C VAL A 71 1.25 -11.84 0.79
N SER A 72 0.80 -12.28 -0.38
CA SER A 72 1.50 -12.07 -1.65
C SER A 72 0.89 -10.88 -2.38
N THR A 73 1.74 -10.00 -2.91
CA THR A 73 1.31 -8.81 -3.66
C THR A 73 1.66 -8.96 -5.13
N SER A 74 0.76 -8.57 -6.02
CA SER A 74 0.95 -8.54 -7.47
C SER A 74 0.35 -7.28 -8.09
N GLY A 75 0.82 -6.92 -9.29
CA GLY A 75 0.52 -5.66 -9.96
C GLY A 75 1.61 -4.61 -9.70
N SER A 76 1.61 -3.58 -10.53
CA SER A 76 2.51 -2.44 -10.44
C SER A 76 1.76 -1.16 -10.78
N VAL A 77 2.25 -0.05 -10.26
CA VAL A 77 1.79 1.30 -10.60
C VAL A 77 2.91 1.95 -11.40
N ASP A 78 2.55 2.44 -12.58
CA ASP A 78 3.43 3.24 -13.44
C ASP A 78 3.26 4.72 -13.07
N ASP A 79 4.21 5.56 -13.46
CA ASP A 79 4.14 7.03 -13.29
C ASP A 79 3.29 7.73 -14.36
N ALA A 80 2.84 7.00 -15.40
CA ALA A 80 1.94 7.52 -16.42
C ALA A 80 0.50 7.64 -15.89
N ALA A 81 -0.24 8.64 -16.39
CA ALA A 81 -1.66 8.81 -16.05
C ALA A 81 -2.46 7.55 -16.39
N GLY A 82 -3.26 7.07 -15.45
CA GLY A 82 -4.03 5.84 -15.60
C GLY A 82 -4.62 5.32 -14.31
N THR A 83 -5.31 4.19 -14.41
CA THR A 83 -5.84 3.46 -13.25
C THR A 83 -5.14 2.12 -13.14
N TYR A 84 -4.51 1.89 -12.01
CA TYR A 84 -3.72 0.70 -11.71
C TYR A 84 -4.35 -0.10 -10.59
N THR A 85 -4.16 -1.41 -10.62
CA THR A 85 -4.68 -2.31 -9.59
C THR A 85 -3.54 -3.12 -8.98
N ILE A 86 -3.42 -3.04 -7.65
CA ILE A 86 -2.57 -3.93 -6.86
C ILE A 86 -3.47 -4.98 -6.24
N THR A 87 -3.11 -6.26 -6.39
CA THR A 87 -3.85 -7.40 -5.84
C THR A 87 -3.04 -8.05 -4.72
N TYR A 88 -3.70 -8.22 -3.58
CA TYR A 88 -3.19 -8.95 -2.42
C TYR A 88 -3.87 -10.31 -2.35
N SER A 89 -3.10 -11.36 -2.12
CA SER A 89 -3.60 -12.73 -2.00
C SER A 89 -3.03 -13.38 -0.75
N ALA A 90 -3.86 -14.11 -0.04
CA ALA A 90 -3.45 -14.91 1.12
C ALA A 90 -4.12 -16.29 1.06
N THR A 91 -3.38 -17.33 1.46
CA THR A 91 -3.88 -18.71 1.51
C THR A 91 -3.45 -19.30 2.84
N ASP A 92 -4.38 -19.88 3.58
CA ASP A 92 -4.11 -20.55 4.85
C ASP A 92 -3.47 -21.92 4.66
N SER A 93 -3.17 -22.62 5.77
CA SER A 93 -2.56 -23.97 5.75
C SER A 93 -3.54 -25.05 5.26
N ALA A 94 -4.85 -24.81 5.34
CA ALA A 94 -5.90 -25.71 4.87
C ALA A 94 -6.17 -25.53 3.36
N GLY A 95 -5.64 -24.49 2.73
CA GLY A 95 -5.79 -24.18 1.30
C GLY A 95 -6.95 -23.23 0.98
N ASN A 96 -7.58 -22.59 1.99
CA ASN A 96 -8.59 -21.58 1.73
C ASN A 96 -7.90 -20.26 1.37
N ALA A 97 -8.36 -19.63 0.29
CA ALA A 97 -7.72 -18.44 -0.27
C ALA A 97 -8.64 -17.22 -0.25
N ALA A 98 -8.04 -16.06 -0.03
CA ALA A 98 -8.68 -14.75 -0.12
C ALA A 98 -7.88 -13.80 -1.02
N THR A 99 -8.57 -12.83 -1.60
CA THR A 99 -7.97 -11.73 -2.36
C THR A 99 -8.59 -10.39 -1.98
N ALA A 100 -7.77 -9.33 -2.04
CA ALA A 100 -8.22 -7.94 -1.92
C ALA A 100 -7.47 -7.09 -2.93
N THR A 101 -8.02 -5.94 -3.32
CA THR A 101 -7.39 -5.07 -4.32
C THR A 101 -7.32 -3.63 -3.85
N ARG A 102 -6.23 -2.95 -4.20
CA ARG A 102 -6.08 -1.51 -4.13
C ARG A 102 -6.12 -0.93 -5.53
N THR A 103 -6.92 0.12 -5.72
CA THR A 103 -6.95 0.91 -6.94
C THR A 103 -6.11 2.16 -6.74
N VAL A 104 -5.17 2.43 -7.64
CA VAL A 104 -4.36 3.65 -7.66
C VAL A 104 -4.69 4.41 -8.95
N ILE A 105 -5.15 5.65 -8.80
CA ILE A 105 -5.46 6.54 -9.91
C ILE A 105 -4.32 7.54 -10.01
N VAL A 106 -3.51 7.42 -11.07
CA VAL A 106 -2.42 8.34 -11.38
C VAL A 106 -2.95 9.41 -12.32
N ALA A 107 -2.81 10.66 -11.92
CA ALA A 107 -3.23 11.82 -12.71
C ALA A 107 -2.33 13.01 -12.37
N ASP A 108 -2.14 13.89 -13.35
CA ASP A 108 -1.59 15.22 -13.11
C ASP A 108 -2.67 16.11 -12.47
N THR A 109 -2.41 16.60 -11.29
CA THR A 109 -3.32 17.44 -10.51
C THR A 109 -2.67 18.78 -10.12
N ILE A 110 -1.39 18.97 -10.47
CA ILE A 110 -0.63 20.18 -10.18
C ILE A 110 -0.73 21.12 -11.38
N ALA A 111 -1.27 22.32 -11.13
CA ALA A 111 -1.37 23.34 -12.17
C ALA A 111 0.01 23.94 -12.49
N PRO A 112 0.24 24.34 -13.76
CA PRO A 112 1.50 24.95 -14.16
C PRO A 112 1.79 26.26 -13.42
N THR A 113 3.07 26.54 -13.20
CA THR A 113 3.56 27.79 -12.61
C THR A 113 3.89 28.79 -13.71
N ILE A 114 3.26 29.97 -13.67
CA ILE A 114 3.52 31.07 -14.61
C ILE A 114 4.56 32.01 -14.01
N THR A 115 5.57 32.36 -14.83
CA THR A 115 6.63 33.33 -14.50
C THR A 115 6.64 34.43 -15.54
N LEU A 116 6.50 35.69 -15.08
CA LEU A 116 6.63 36.87 -15.97
C LEU A 116 8.07 37.03 -16.41
N ASN A 117 8.29 37.37 -17.67
CA ASN A 117 9.63 37.64 -18.20
C ASN A 117 10.15 39.03 -17.79
N GLY A 118 9.28 39.93 -17.37
CA GLY A 118 9.63 41.28 -16.93
C GLY A 118 9.05 41.64 -15.55
N ALA A 119 8.97 42.92 -15.28
CA ALA A 119 8.37 43.43 -14.03
C ALA A 119 6.86 43.26 -14.03
N ALA A 120 6.28 42.84 -12.87
CA ALA A 120 4.83 42.70 -12.72
C ALA A 120 4.05 44.02 -12.83
N ALA A 121 4.74 45.16 -12.66
CA ALA A 121 4.20 46.49 -12.87
C ALA A 121 5.21 47.33 -13.67
N VAL A 122 4.79 47.88 -14.78
CA VAL A 122 5.60 48.69 -15.67
C VAL A 122 5.02 50.07 -15.82
N THR A 123 5.85 51.10 -15.64
CA THR A 123 5.51 52.48 -15.98
C THR A 123 5.95 52.74 -17.42
N HIS A 124 5.01 53.11 -18.28
CA HIS A 124 5.26 53.35 -19.70
C HIS A 124 4.95 54.78 -20.05
N GLU A 125 5.82 55.42 -20.87
CA GLU A 125 5.67 56.81 -21.27
C GLU A 125 4.54 56.96 -22.29
N GLN A 126 3.68 57.96 -22.09
CA GLN A 126 2.58 58.23 -23.00
C GLN A 126 3.09 58.59 -24.42
N GLY A 127 2.48 58.02 -25.42
CA GLY A 127 2.80 58.30 -26.84
C GLY A 127 3.90 57.42 -27.41
N THR A 128 4.45 56.49 -26.67
CA THR A 128 5.38 55.46 -27.18
C THR A 128 4.66 54.11 -27.33
N THR A 129 5.27 53.17 -28.04
CA THR A 129 4.73 51.81 -28.18
C THR A 129 5.24 50.92 -27.03
N TYR A 130 4.31 50.33 -26.31
CA TYR A 130 4.63 49.30 -25.30
C TYR A 130 4.80 47.96 -26.00
N VAL A 131 5.81 47.21 -25.58
CA VAL A 131 6.02 45.82 -25.98
C VAL A 131 6.06 45.00 -24.69
N ASP A 132 5.12 44.08 -24.57
CA ASP A 132 5.09 43.12 -23.45
C ASP A 132 6.21 42.09 -23.58
N GLU A 133 6.95 41.85 -22.49
CA GLU A 133 8.02 40.86 -22.46
C GLU A 133 7.49 39.41 -22.34
N GLY A 134 6.19 39.26 -22.09
CA GLY A 134 5.49 38.00 -22.02
C GLY A 134 5.73 37.25 -20.70
N ALA A 135 5.39 36.00 -20.74
CA ALA A 135 5.55 35.07 -19.61
C ALA A 135 5.94 33.67 -20.10
N THR A 136 6.48 32.89 -19.22
CA THR A 136 6.71 31.44 -19.38
C THR A 136 5.86 30.66 -18.39
N ALA A 137 5.49 29.45 -18.75
CA ALA A 137 4.86 28.51 -17.83
C ALA A 137 5.67 27.21 -17.78
N THR A 138 5.76 26.64 -16.59
CA THR A 138 6.44 25.36 -16.36
C THR A 138 5.53 24.47 -15.54
N ASP A 139 5.53 23.20 -15.89
CA ASP A 139 4.84 22.14 -15.21
C ASP A 139 5.78 20.95 -14.97
N SER A 140 5.49 20.10 -13.98
CA SER A 140 6.31 18.95 -13.65
C SER A 140 6.09 17.77 -14.59
N VAL A 141 4.94 17.72 -15.25
CA VAL A 141 4.50 16.63 -16.13
C VAL A 141 4.47 17.08 -17.59
N ASP A 142 3.89 18.26 -17.84
CA ASP A 142 3.77 18.83 -19.17
C ASP A 142 5.06 19.53 -19.60
N THR A 143 5.71 19.00 -20.64
CA THR A 143 6.96 19.55 -21.16
C THR A 143 6.79 20.88 -21.88
N THR A 144 5.57 21.21 -22.33
CA THR A 144 5.24 22.46 -23.03
C THR A 144 3.90 22.98 -22.54
N VAL A 145 3.91 24.13 -21.88
CA VAL A 145 2.70 24.85 -21.44
C VAL A 145 2.60 26.13 -22.24
N GLU A 146 1.50 26.29 -22.98
CA GLU A 146 1.26 27.51 -23.78
C GLU A 146 0.75 28.63 -22.87
N VAL A 147 1.35 29.83 -23.00
CA VAL A 147 0.90 31.04 -22.33
C VAL A 147 0.14 31.93 -23.32
N VAL A 148 -1.13 32.17 -23.05
CA VAL A 148 -1.94 33.09 -23.85
C VAL A 148 -2.06 34.43 -23.13
N VAL A 149 -1.61 35.51 -23.78
CA VAL A 149 -1.77 36.89 -23.30
C VAL A 149 -3.04 37.46 -23.93
N THR A 150 -3.97 37.97 -23.11
CA THR A 150 -5.26 38.55 -23.54
C THR A 150 -5.34 40.02 -23.22
#